data_bfce5f8065cc8c6a44d45507a35c08f6
#
_entry.id   bfce5f8065cc8c6a44d45507a35c08f6
#
_cell.length_a   1.000
_cell.length_b   1.000
_cell.length_c   1.000
_cell.angle_alpha   90.00
_cell.angle_beta   90.00
_cell.angle_gamma   90.00
#
_symmetry.space_group_name_H-M   'P 1'
#
loop_
_entity.id
_entity.type
_entity.pdbx_description
1 polymer ?
#
loop_
_entity_poly.entity_id
_entity_poly.type
_entity_poly.pdbx_seq_one_letter_code
_entity_poly.pdbx_strand_id
1 'polypeptide(L)'
;MTRRVVGLVVILAVAWGGLAAVIAAGITPRLGLDLQGGTAVVLTAPEGTDPELLEVSVEIMTQRIEGFGQVQEPDISISGDNTVVVQLPGVEDEQRAIEAVGQTGQLSFRPVLGSFPGPIGPLAGTNTPNIDNETGLNIEDDIFAESAYLPYEGTFQPEVLALGAAELEGNNVADAVPIFDTSSAAWAVSLDLTGEGAVKFADMTGEAASFPPGDPRRQIAIVLDQMVVSAPAVNSGVQPGVGITGGRALITVGSGDDAQQEAADLALILRYGSLPVEFEISAVQKVSGTLGADSLQAGITAGLLGLVLVAIVLMMIYRSLGLIAIVGLTVFGSLLITIFGLFGEWQGLTLTLAGITGIIVSVGITTDSYIVYFERIKENIRGGMDVSEAVDVGFAKAFRTILTADTVSLLAAGLLFALAVGAVKGFAISLGIATLLDIFIARTYTRRAVGLMAETSLGSGGRFSVEGAAK
;
A
#
# COMPACT_ATOMS: atom_id res chain seq x y z
N MET A 1 -1.26 -44.60 -21.73
CA MET A 1 -2.01 -44.54 -20.44
C MET A 1 -1.16 -44.05 -19.27
N THR A 2 -0.07 -44.67 -18.88
CA THR A 2 0.68 -44.31 -17.66
C THR A 2 1.16 -42.84 -17.59
N ARG A 3 1.73 -42.27 -18.66
CA ARG A 3 2.17 -40.85 -18.67
C ARG A 3 1.04 -39.83 -18.56
N ARG A 4 -0.14 -40.12 -19.14
CA ARG A 4 -1.32 -39.22 -19.04
C ARG A 4 -1.87 -39.27 -17.60
N VAL A 5 -1.95 -40.46 -16.98
CA VAL A 5 -2.42 -40.63 -15.60
C VAL A 5 -1.48 -39.95 -14.61
N VAL A 6 -0.17 -40.22 -14.69
CA VAL A 6 0.82 -39.60 -13.80
C VAL A 6 0.75 -38.06 -13.90
N GLY A 7 0.69 -37.51 -15.13
CA GLY A 7 0.61 -36.06 -15.29
C GLY A 7 -0.69 -35.47 -14.75
N LEU A 8 -1.82 -36.18 -14.84
CA LEU A 8 -3.10 -35.72 -14.26
C LEU A 8 -3.03 -35.73 -12.73
N VAL A 9 -2.54 -36.83 -12.14
CA VAL A 9 -2.40 -36.92 -10.66
C VAL A 9 -1.48 -35.84 -10.11
N VAL A 10 -0.35 -35.57 -10.80
CA VAL A 10 0.55 -34.48 -10.36
C VAL A 10 -0.15 -33.12 -10.36
N ILE A 11 -0.92 -32.80 -11.39
CA ILE A 11 -1.61 -31.49 -11.46
C ILE A 11 -2.67 -31.38 -10.37
N LEU A 12 -3.46 -32.44 -10.15
CA LEU A 12 -4.46 -32.46 -9.08
C LEU A 12 -3.79 -32.35 -7.70
N ALA A 13 -2.68 -33.07 -7.49
CA ALA A 13 -1.91 -33.00 -6.26
C ALA A 13 -1.32 -31.59 -6.03
N VAL A 14 -0.80 -30.94 -7.07
CA VAL A 14 -0.27 -29.57 -6.97
C VAL A 14 -1.41 -28.57 -6.68
N ALA A 15 -2.54 -28.68 -7.39
CA ALA A 15 -3.65 -27.73 -7.21
C ALA A 15 -4.31 -27.87 -5.84
N TRP A 16 -4.78 -29.06 -5.50
CA TRP A 16 -5.49 -29.26 -4.24
C TRP A 16 -4.55 -29.39 -3.03
N GLY A 17 -3.36 -29.99 -3.24
CA GLY A 17 -2.32 -30.05 -2.23
C GLY A 17 -1.72 -28.68 -1.92
N GLY A 18 -1.51 -27.83 -2.93
CA GLY A 18 -1.10 -26.44 -2.78
C GLY A 18 -2.13 -25.64 -1.98
N LEU A 19 -3.40 -25.73 -2.35
CA LEU A 19 -4.49 -25.08 -1.61
C LEU A 19 -4.55 -25.54 -0.15
N ALA A 20 -4.46 -26.88 0.07
CA ALA A 20 -4.46 -27.43 1.41
C ALA A 20 -3.25 -26.96 2.25
N ALA A 21 -2.07 -26.85 1.63
CA ALA A 21 -0.86 -26.35 2.28
C ALA A 21 -0.99 -24.86 2.67
N VAL A 22 -1.52 -24.03 1.77
CA VAL A 22 -1.77 -22.59 2.02
C VAL A 22 -2.77 -22.41 3.17
N ILE A 23 -3.87 -23.16 3.17
CA ILE A 23 -4.87 -23.13 4.26
C ILE A 23 -4.26 -23.65 5.58
N ALA A 24 -3.49 -24.74 5.54
CA ALA A 24 -2.85 -25.29 6.75
C ALA A 24 -1.77 -24.35 7.32
N ALA A 25 -1.12 -23.56 6.48
CA ALA A 25 -0.17 -22.53 6.89
C ALA A 25 -0.84 -21.24 7.40
N GLY A 26 -2.19 -21.15 7.34
CA GLY A 26 -2.92 -19.94 7.73
C GLY A 26 -2.78 -18.78 6.74
N ILE A 27 -2.20 -19.02 5.57
CA ILE A 27 -2.02 -18.00 4.53
C ILE A 27 -3.38 -17.76 3.85
N THR A 28 -3.86 -16.53 3.93
CA THR A 28 -5.09 -16.11 3.24
C THR A 28 -4.75 -15.03 2.20
N PRO A 29 -5.49 -14.94 1.08
CA PRO A 29 -5.35 -13.81 0.18
C PRO A 29 -5.55 -12.50 0.94
N ARG A 30 -4.61 -11.56 0.80
CA ARG A 30 -4.75 -10.23 1.39
C ARG A 30 -5.86 -9.49 0.69
N LEU A 31 -6.71 -8.83 1.46
CA LEU A 31 -7.85 -8.08 0.93
C LEU A 31 -7.46 -6.61 0.76
N GLY A 32 -7.92 -5.98 -0.32
CA GLY A 32 -7.74 -4.56 -0.54
C GLY A 32 -8.67 -3.70 0.32
N LEU A 33 -8.40 -2.40 0.33
CA LEU A 33 -9.13 -1.39 1.09
C LEU A 33 -10.65 -1.44 0.87
N ASP A 34 -11.07 -1.69 -0.36
CA ASP A 34 -12.47 -1.77 -0.79
C ASP A 34 -13.23 -2.97 -0.20
N LEU A 35 -12.50 -3.97 0.34
CA LEU A 35 -13.06 -5.17 0.97
C LEU A 35 -12.88 -5.20 2.49
N GLN A 36 -11.81 -4.60 3.01
CA GLN A 36 -11.56 -4.53 4.46
C GLN A 36 -12.13 -3.26 5.09
N GLY A 37 -12.30 -2.21 4.28
CA GLY A 37 -12.52 -0.86 4.75
C GLY A 37 -11.21 -0.20 5.19
N GLY A 38 -11.26 1.09 5.42
CA GLY A 38 -10.12 1.92 5.79
C GLY A 38 -10.07 3.22 4.98
N THR A 39 -8.93 3.88 4.96
CA THR A 39 -8.75 5.18 4.32
C THR A 39 -7.68 5.12 3.24
N ALA A 40 -7.96 5.71 2.08
CA ALA A 40 -6.97 6.00 1.06
C ALA A 40 -6.71 7.50 1.01
N VAL A 41 -5.44 7.88 1.03
CA VAL A 41 -5.00 9.27 0.91
C VAL A 41 -4.20 9.41 -0.38
N VAL A 42 -4.56 10.42 -1.17
CA VAL A 42 -3.82 10.78 -2.37
C VAL A 42 -3.01 12.03 -2.06
N LEU A 43 -1.72 11.89 -2.10
CA LEU A 43 -0.74 12.93 -1.85
C LEU A 43 -0.10 13.35 -3.16
N THR A 44 0.00 14.64 -3.42
CA THR A 44 0.60 15.18 -4.64
C THR A 44 1.82 16.01 -4.30
N ALA A 45 2.94 15.66 -4.89
CA ALA A 45 4.17 16.43 -4.83
C ALA A 45 4.18 17.56 -5.87
N PRO A 46 5.01 18.58 -5.73
CA PRO A 46 5.20 19.62 -6.73
C PRO A 46 5.54 19.07 -8.13
N GLU A 47 5.12 19.78 -9.19
CA GLU A 47 5.45 19.37 -10.56
C GLU A 47 6.97 19.36 -10.79
N GLY A 48 7.47 18.28 -11.40
CA GLY A 48 8.89 18.12 -11.68
C GLY A 48 9.72 17.56 -10.53
N THR A 49 9.07 17.02 -9.48
CA THR A 49 9.76 16.29 -8.40
C THR A 49 10.53 15.10 -8.98
N ASP A 50 11.76 14.91 -8.50
CA ASP A 50 12.60 13.78 -8.90
C ASP A 50 11.94 12.46 -8.41
N PRO A 51 11.78 11.45 -9.29
CA PRO A 51 11.23 10.15 -8.91
C PRO A 51 11.98 9.47 -7.75
N GLU A 52 13.30 9.70 -7.61
CA GLU A 52 14.09 9.15 -6.51
C GLU A 52 13.65 9.72 -5.15
N LEU A 53 13.27 11.01 -5.11
CA LEU A 53 12.73 11.63 -3.89
C LEU A 53 11.34 11.08 -3.54
N LEU A 54 10.54 10.72 -4.53
CA LEU A 54 9.25 10.07 -4.28
C LEU A 54 9.43 8.66 -3.71
N GLU A 55 10.42 7.89 -4.19
CA GLU A 55 10.73 6.57 -3.65
C GLU A 55 11.19 6.65 -2.18
N VAL A 56 12.08 7.59 -1.86
CA VAL A 56 12.51 7.85 -0.48
C VAL A 56 11.33 8.27 0.40
N SER A 57 10.44 9.12 -0.12
CA SER A 57 9.23 9.54 0.61
C SER A 57 8.32 8.36 0.94
N VAL A 58 8.10 7.45 -0.02
CA VAL A 58 7.30 6.23 0.18
C VAL A 58 7.91 5.34 1.26
N GLU A 59 9.23 5.20 1.28
CA GLU A 59 9.92 4.43 2.32
C GLU A 59 9.72 5.03 3.72
N ILE A 60 9.89 6.35 3.86
CA ILE A 60 9.67 7.06 5.13
C ILE A 60 8.22 6.96 5.58
N MET A 61 7.26 7.19 4.68
CA MET A 61 5.83 7.06 4.97
C MET A 61 5.47 5.64 5.44
N THR A 62 6.04 4.62 4.79
CA THR A 62 5.85 3.22 5.18
C THR A 62 6.34 2.97 6.59
N GLN A 63 7.57 3.41 6.91
CA GLN A 63 8.17 3.26 8.24
C GLN A 63 7.36 3.99 9.32
N ARG A 64 6.85 5.19 9.03
CA ARG A 64 5.99 5.95 9.94
C ARG A 64 4.70 5.19 10.25
N ILE A 65 4.02 4.66 9.23
CA ILE A 65 2.76 3.92 9.40
C ILE A 65 2.97 2.58 10.12
N GLU A 66 4.02 1.84 9.79
CA GLU A 66 4.38 0.62 10.51
C GLU A 66 4.70 0.88 11.98
N GLY A 67 5.37 2.00 12.26
CA GLY A 67 5.67 2.46 13.62
C GLY A 67 4.43 2.79 14.46
N PHE A 68 3.31 3.15 13.82
CA PHE A 68 2.02 3.34 14.48
C PHE A 68 1.46 2.07 15.11
N GLY A 69 1.81 0.89 14.58
CA GLY A 69 1.37 -0.40 15.10
C GLY A 69 -0.13 -0.70 14.99
N GLN A 70 -0.92 0.19 14.40
CA GLN A 70 -2.37 0.07 14.26
C GLN A 70 -2.82 -0.30 12.85
N VAL A 71 -1.95 -0.17 11.85
CA VAL A 71 -2.28 -0.47 10.46
C VAL A 71 -1.69 -1.83 10.09
N GLN A 72 -2.56 -2.74 9.69
CA GLN A 72 -2.14 -4.02 9.13
C GLN A 72 -1.76 -3.79 7.65
N GLU A 73 -0.44 -3.65 7.39
CA GLU A 73 0.13 -3.62 6.04
C GLU A 73 -0.38 -2.47 5.16
N PRO A 74 0.18 -1.26 5.34
CA PRO A 74 -0.13 -0.15 4.46
C PRO A 74 0.32 -0.47 3.02
N ASP A 75 -0.50 -0.09 2.03
CA ASP A 75 -0.10 -0.15 0.62
C ASP A 75 0.18 1.28 0.16
N ILE A 76 1.47 1.61 0.02
CA ILE A 76 1.92 2.94 -0.41
C ILE A 76 2.58 2.79 -1.77
N SER A 77 2.05 3.48 -2.77
CA SER A 77 2.50 3.33 -4.14
C SER A 77 2.54 4.66 -4.88
N ILE A 78 3.55 4.82 -5.75
CA ILE A 78 3.65 5.97 -6.66
C ILE A 78 2.70 5.75 -7.83
N SER A 79 1.93 6.79 -8.16
CA SER A 79 0.95 6.79 -9.24
C SER A 79 1.18 8.01 -10.15
N GLY A 80 1.59 7.76 -11.40
CA GLY A 80 2.02 8.84 -12.30
C GLY A 80 3.37 9.43 -11.90
N ASP A 81 3.59 10.71 -12.22
CA ASP A 81 4.91 11.33 -12.12
C ASP A 81 5.15 12.05 -10.78
N ASN A 82 4.08 12.41 -10.05
CA ASN A 82 4.18 13.22 -8.83
C ASN A 82 3.15 12.87 -7.75
N THR A 83 2.45 11.75 -7.86
CA THR A 83 1.38 11.38 -6.93
C THR A 83 1.75 10.13 -6.14
N VAL A 84 1.53 10.15 -4.83
CA VAL A 84 1.65 8.99 -3.94
C VAL A 84 0.25 8.63 -3.42
N VAL A 85 -0.13 7.38 -3.58
CA VAL A 85 -1.39 6.84 -3.04
C VAL A 85 -1.06 5.99 -1.82
N VAL A 86 -1.61 6.38 -0.69
CA VAL A 86 -1.45 5.70 0.59
C VAL A 86 -2.78 5.01 0.94
N GLN A 87 -2.78 3.69 1.02
CA GLN A 87 -3.94 2.90 1.42
C GLN A 87 -3.71 2.34 2.82
N LEU A 88 -4.63 2.63 3.72
CA LEU A 88 -4.55 2.28 5.15
C LEU A 88 -5.74 1.38 5.52
N PRO A 89 -5.64 0.07 5.24
CA PRO A 89 -6.71 -0.86 5.57
C PRO A 89 -6.85 -1.03 7.09
N GLY A 90 -8.09 -1.04 7.58
CA GLY A 90 -8.40 -1.34 8.98
C GLY A 90 -7.90 -0.32 10.01
N VAL A 91 -7.49 0.87 9.58
CA VAL A 91 -7.05 1.93 10.50
C VAL A 91 -8.22 2.39 11.37
N GLU A 92 -8.03 2.42 12.70
CA GLU A 92 -9.04 2.89 13.65
C GLU A 92 -9.03 4.40 13.78
N ASP A 93 -7.84 5.01 13.84
CA ASP A 93 -7.66 6.46 13.94
C ASP A 93 -7.12 7.01 12.61
N GLU A 94 -8.05 7.34 11.74
CA GLU A 94 -7.75 7.80 10.38
C GLU A 94 -7.05 9.14 10.35
N GLN A 95 -7.49 10.07 11.21
CA GLN A 95 -6.95 11.43 11.24
C GLN A 95 -5.46 11.41 11.57
N ARG A 96 -5.07 10.66 12.58
CA ARG A 96 -3.67 10.50 12.98
C ARG A 96 -2.82 9.84 11.90
N ALA A 97 -3.37 8.81 11.25
CA ALA A 97 -2.65 8.14 10.17
C ALA A 97 -2.44 9.06 8.96
N ILE A 98 -3.43 9.90 8.62
CA ILE A 98 -3.32 10.93 7.57
C ILE A 98 -2.26 11.97 7.94
N GLU A 99 -2.26 12.46 9.17
CA GLU A 99 -1.28 13.42 9.68
C GLU A 99 0.14 12.85 9.62
N ALA A 100 0.33 11.60 10.03
CA ALA A 100 1.64 10.95 10.01
C ALA A 100 2.25 10.82 8.61
N VAL A 101 1.43 10.61 7.58
CA VAL A 101 1.92 10.53 6.20
C VAL A 101 2.00 11.88 5.51
N GLY A 102 1.15 12.84 5.92
CA GLY A 102 1.06 14.15 5.28
C GLY A 102 2.07 15.17 5.81
N GLN A 103 2.48 15.04 7.09
CA GLN A 103 3.46 15.97 7.68
C GLN A 103 4.86 15.74 7.11
N THR A 104 5.49 16.82 6.68
CA THR A 104 6.88 16.79 6.19
C THR A 104 7.82 16.34 7.28
N GLY A 105 7.63 16.84 8.51
CA GLY A 105 8.46 16.50 9.67
C GLY A 105 9.83 17.16 9.58
N GLN A 106 9.92 18.31 8.92
CA GLN A 106 11.18 19.07 8.80
C GLN A 106 11.53 19.71 10.13
N LEU A 107 12.44 19.07 10.84
CA LEU A 107 12.93 19.55 12.14
C LEU A 107 14.18 20.41 11.95
N SER A 108 14.20 21.58 12.61
CA SER A 108 15.39 22.42 12.72
C SER A 108 15.54 23.02 14.12
N PHE A 109 16.78 23.17 14.56
CA PHE A 109 17.14 23.89 15.79
C PHE A 109 17.80 25.20 15.40
N ARG A 110 17.24 26.31 15.89
CA ARG A 110 17.65 27.66 15.48
C ARG A 110 17.87 28.53 16.71
N PRO A 111 18.92 29.35 16.73
CA PRO A 111 19.11 30.32 17.78
C PRO A 111 18.00 31.39 17.72
N VAL A 112 17.45 31.79 18.86
CA VAL A 112 16.50 32.89 18.94
C VAL A 112 17.26 34.20 18.93
N LEU A 113 16.97 35.08 18.00
CA LEU A 113 17.56 36.42 17.88
C LEU A 113 16.75 37.48 18.63
N GLY A 114 15.45 37.27 18.76
CA GLY A 114 14.52 38.17 19.44
C GLY A 114 13.11 37.59 19.55
N SER A 115 12.29 38.17 20.40
CA SER A 115 10.86 37.84 20.58
C SER A 115 10.02 39.12 20.46
N PHE A 116 8.88 38.99 19.79
CA PHE A 116 7.90 40.04 19.56
C PHE A 116 6.54 39.58 20.11
N PRO A 117 5.99 40.27 21.12
CA PRO A 117 4.72 39.88 21.70
C PRO A 117 3.55 40.02 20.71
N GLY A 118 2.65 39.04 20.70
CA GLY A 118 1.47 39.00 19.84
C GLY A 118 1.68 38.17 18.57
N PRO A 119 0.62 37.96 17.78
CA PRO A 119 0.63 37.16 16.59
C PRO A 119 1.18 37.86 15.34
N ILE A 120 1.56 39.13 15.46
CA ILE A 120 2.00 39.97 14.33
C ILE A 120 3.50 40.25 14.46
N GLY A 121 4.24 39.84 13.43
CA GLY A 121 5.67 40.07 13.33
C GLY A 121 6.06 41.53 13.04
N PRO A 122 7.31 41.91 13.28
CA PRO A 122 7.79 43.27 13.13
C PRO A 122 7.82 43.81 11.69
N LEU A 123 7.70 42.93 10.71
CA LEU A 123 7.74 43.25 9.29
C LEU A 123 6.36 43.39 8.64
N ALA A 124 5.27 43.33 9.42
CA ALA A 124 3.93 43.56 8.91
C ALA A 124 3.82 44.95 8.27
N GLY A 125 3.21 45.04 7.10
CA GLY A 125 3.04 46.32 6.35
C GLY A 125 4.30 46.78 5.61
N THR A 126 5.39 46.04 5.59
CA THR A 126 6.66 46.46 5.00
C THR A 126 6.83 46.08 3.52
N ASN A 127 5.97 45.21 2.96
CA ASN A 127 6.09 44.61 1.62
C ASN A 127 7.47 43.98 1.39
N THR A 128 8.02 43.37 2.41
CA THR A 128 9.29 42.63 2.30
C THR A 128 9.09 41.31 1.54
N PRO A 129 9.95 40.92 0.61
CA PRO A 129 9.87 39.64 -0.07
C PRO A 129 9.84 38.47 0.94
N ASN A 130 9.04 37.44 0.65
CA ASN A 130 8.85 36.26 1.49
C ASN A 130 8.27 36.55 2.91
N ILE A 131 7.72 37.72 3.11
CA ILE A 131 7.00 38.07 4.36
C ILE A 131 5.55 38.38 4.03
N ASP A 132 4.65 37.75 4.74
CA ASP A 132 3.23 38.06 4.65
C ASP A 132 2.99 39.46 5.18
N ASN A 133 2.32 40.29 4.37
CA ASN A 133 2.18 41.73 4.67
C ASN A 133 1.21 42.04 5.83
N GLU A 134 0.31 41.10 6.12
CA GLU A 134 -0.69 41.30 7.21
C GLU A 134 -0.12 40.81 8.55
N THR A 135 0.53 39.64 8.52
CA THR A 135 1.05 38.99 9.73
C THR A 135 2.51 39.33 10.03
N GLY A 136 3.30 39.71 9.03
CA GLY A 136 4.74 39.96 9.21
C GLY A 136 5.55 38.71 9.47
N LEU A 137 5.01 37.53 9.12
CA LEU A 137 5.65 36.22 9.23
C LEU A 137 6.23 35.79 7.90
N ASN A 138 7.17 34.87 7.93
CA ASN A 138 7.66 34.25 6.70
C ASN A 138 6.55 33.43 6.02
N ILE A 139 6.42 33.59 4.70
CA ILE A 139 5.50 32.79 3.88
C ILE A 139 6.10 31.38 3.68
N GLU A 140 7.40 31.34 3.39
CA GLU A 140 8.18 30.12 3.28
C GLU A 140 9.38 30.20 4.21
N ASP A 141 9.64 29.14 4.97
CA ASP A 141 10.80 29.09 5.88
C ASP A 141 12.02 28.53 5.13
N ASP A 142 12.94 29.43 4.79
CA ASP A 142 14.28 29.03 4.43
C ASP A 142 15.10 28.78 5.73
N ILE A 143 15.29 27.51 6.06
CA ILE A 143 16.01 27.11 7.28
C ILE A 143 17.45 27.61 7.34
N PHE A 144 18.05 28.00 6.22
CA PHE A 144 19.41 28.56 6.14
C PHE A 144 19.43 30.09 6.14
N ALA A 145 18.26 30.72 6.12
CA ALA A 145 18.20 32.19 6.18
C ALA A 145 18.78 32.72 7.50
N GLU A 146 19.56 33.81 7.42
CA GLU A 146 20.16 34.46 8.59
C GLU A 146 19.10 35.01 9.56
N SER A 147 17.86 35.21 9.10
CA SER A 147 16.73 35.57 9.94
C SER A 147 15.42 35.09 9.35
N ALA A 148 14.58 34.47 10.19
CA ALA A 148 13.19 34.14 9.87
C ALA A 148 12.28 34.57 11.04
N TYR A 149 11.04 34.93 10.71
CA TYR A 149 10.02 35.34 11.67
C TYR A 149 8.91 34.28 11.67
N LEU A 150 8.90 33.43 12.69
CA LEU A 150 7.96 32.32 12.79
C LEU A 150 7.05 32.46 14.02
N PRO A 151 5.79 31.96 13.92
CA PRO A 151 4.86 31.99 15.04
C PRO A 151 5.27 31.01 16.13
N TYR A 152 5.05 31.39 17.37
CA TYR A 152 5.23 30.57 18.57
C TYR A 152 4.03 30.73 19.50
N GLU A 153 3.33 29.66 19.75
CA GLU A 153 2.32 29.61 20.79
C GLU A 153 2.98 29.40 22.15
N GLY A 154 3.54 30.48 22.72
CA GLY A 154 4.16 30.45 24.03
C GLY A 154 3.17 30.10 25.14
N THR A 155 3.69 29.73 26.31
CA THR A 155 2.91 29.24 27.46
C THR A 155 1.83 30.23 27.96
N PHE A 156 1.96 31.52 27.66
CA PHE A 156 1.06 32.56 28.17
C PHE A 156 0.39 33.43 27.09
N GLN A 157 1.04 33.70 25.99
CA GLN A 157 0.54 34.49 24.88
C GLN A 157 1.23 34.09 23.58
N PRO A 158 0.57 34.26 22.41
CA PRO A 158 1.22 34.13 21.14
C PRO A 158 2.38 35.09 20.99
N GLU A 159 3.47 34.65 20.43
CA GLU A 159 4.67 35.43 20.15
C GLU A 159 5.17 35.13 18.72
N VAL A 160 5.90 36.07 18.16
CA VAL A 160 6.67 35.86 16.95
C VAL A 160 8.15 35.85 17.32
N LEU A 161 8.83 34.76 17.00
CA LEU A 161 10.28 34.65 17.23
C LEU A 161 11.05 35.03 15.98
N ALA A 162 12.04 35.90 16.13
CA ALA A 162 13.08 36.07 15.13
C ALA A 162 14.14 35.01 15.34
N LEU A 163 14.37 34.18 14.35
CA LEU A 163 15.24 33.01 14.41
C LEU A 163 16.46 33.20 13.49
N GLY A 164 17.63 32.75 13.91
CA GLY A 164 18.81 32.65 13.06
C GLY A 164 18.74 31.46 12.11
N ALA A 165 19.81 31.21 11.36
CA ALA A 165 19.94 30.01 10.51
C ALA A 165 19.89 28.71 11.33
N ALA A 166 19.42 27.65 10.73
CA ALA A 166 19.41 26.33 11.36
C ALA A 166 20.84 25.81 11.58
N GLU A 167 21.15 25.42 12.80
CA GLU A 167 22.44 24.82 13.17
C GLU A 167 22.35 23.29 13.25
N LEU A 168 21.17 22.76 13.60
CA LEU A 168 20.85 21.34 13.54
C LEU A 168 19.58 21.11 12.73
N GLU A 169 19.52 19.95 12.10
CA GLU A 169 18.40 19.47 11.30
C GLU A 169 17.97 18.07 11.77
N GLY A 170 16.87 17.55 11.22
CA GLY A 170 16.37 16.22 11.53
C GLY A 170 17.38 15.08 11.32
N ASN A 171 18.30 15.22 10.36
CA ASN A 171 19.39 14.26 10.12
C ASN A 171 20.43 14.16 11.28
N ASN A 172 20.43 15.11 12.18
CA ASN A 172 21.25 15.09 13.40
C ASN A 172 20.56 14.38 14.58
N VAL A 173 19.32 13.90 14.41
CA VAL A 173 18.59 13.09 15.40
C VAL A 173 18.86 11.61 15.14
N ALA A 174 19.28 10.88 16.17
CA ALA A 174 19.53 9.44 16.10
C ALA A 174 18.31 8.62 16.54
N ASP A 175 17.58 9.12 17.57
CA ASP A 175 16.35 8.49 18.06
C ASP A 175 15.45 9.53 18.74
N ALA A 176 14.15 9.25 18.77
CA ALA A 176 13.16 10.07 19.44
C ALA A 176 12.18 9.18 20.21
N VAL A 177 11.96 9.49 21.49
CA VAL A 177 11.09 8.70 22.37
C VAL A 177 10.16 9.61 23.20
N PRO A 178 8.87 9.27 23.33
CA PRO A 178 7.98 10.02 24.21
C PRO A 178 8.30 9.70 25.67
N ILE A 179 8.37 10.73 26.51
CA ILE A 179 8.63 10.60 27.94
C ILE A 179 7.68 11.50 28.73
N PHE A 180 7.41 11.13 29.98
CA PHE A 180 6.76 12.03 30.91
C PHE A 180 7.84 12.73 31.76
N ASP A 181 8.01 14.04 31.55
CA ASP A 181 8.95 14.82 32.36
C ASP A 181 8.32 15.20 33.70
N THR A 182 8.82 14.56 34.73
CA THR A 182 8.36 14.80 36.13
C THR A 182 8.69 16.19 36.67
N SER A 183 9.65 16.89 36.05
CA SER A 183 10.07 18.22 36.51
C SER A 183 9.12 19.31 36.03
N SER A 184 8.60 19.16 34.82
CA SER A 184 7.58 20.07 34.25
C SER A 184 6.15 19.55 34.40
N ALA A 185 5.99 18.28 34.87
CA ALA A 185 4.71 17.57 34.92
C ALA A 185 4.00 17.53 33.53
N ALA A 186 4.76 17.35 32.45
CA ALA A 186 4.29 17.40 31.08
C ALA A 186 4.85 16.21 30.26
N TRP A 187 4.11 15.85 29.21
CA TRP A 187 4.63 14.95 28.19
C TRP A 187 5.61 15.70 27.29
N ALA A 188 6.65 14.99 26.90
CA ALA A 188 7.73 15.54 26.09
C ALA A 188 8.32 14.45 25.19
N VAL A 189 9.00 14.88 24.14
CA VAL A 189 9.82 13.99 23.29
C VAL A 189 11.28 14.20 23.65
N SER A 190 11.95 13.13 24.08
CA SER A 190 13.39 13.11 24.25
C SER A 190 14.05 12.74 22.94
N LEU A 191 14.90 13.63 22.45
CA LEU A 191 15.70 13.42 21.26
C LEU A 191 17.13 12.99 21.69
N ASP A 192 17.58 11.87 21.20
CA ASP A 192 18.98 11.47 21.26
C ASP A 192 19.65 11.92 19.94
N LEU A 193 20.66 12.77 20.04
CA LEU A 193 21.36 13.35 18.89
C LEU A 193 22.50 12.43 18.44
N THR A 194 22.81 12.48 17.13
CA THR A 194 24.01 11.84 16.57
C THR A 194 25.28 12.44 17.20
N GLY A 195 26.41 11.79 17.01
CA GLY A 195 27.68 12.35 17.53
C GLY A 195 28.02 13.75 17.01
N GLU A 196 27.71 14.00 15.71
CA GLU A 196 27.85 15.34 15.10
C GLU A 196 26.81 16.31 15.66
N GLY A 197 25.56 15.88 15.77
CA GLY A 197 24.47 16.67 16.34
C GLY A 197 24.72 17.07 17.78
N ALA A 198 25.29 16.18 18.59
CA ALA A 198 25.67 16.46 19.98
C ALA A 198 26.72 17.58 20.10
N VAL A 199 27.69 17.63 19.19
CA VAL A 199 28.70 18.69 19.15
C VAL A 199 28.07 20.02 18.77
N LYS A 200 27.30 20.06 17.68
CA LYS A 200 26.57 21.26 17.23
C LYS A 200 25.62 21.78 18.30
N PHE A 201 24.92 20.88 19.00
CA PHE A 201 24.03 21.24 20.10
C PHE A 201 24.75 21.83 21.29
N ALA A 202 25.92 21.29 21.63
CA ALA A 202 26.74 21.83 22.68
C ALA A 202 27.25 23.24 22.31
N ASP A 203 27.71 23.46 21.10
CA ASP A 203 28.19 24.76 20.61
C ASP A 203 27.05 25.79 20.66
N MET A 204 25.89 25.50 20.10
CA MET A 204 24.70 26.37 20.06
C MET A 204 24.22 26.71 21.50
N THR A 205 24.10 25.68 22.36
CA THR A 205 23.68 25.91 23.76
C THR A 205 24.73 26.62 24.59
N GLY A 206 26.01 26.46 24.25
CA GLY A 206 27.14 27.18 24.85
C GLY A 206 27.14 28.67 24.47
N GLU A 207 26.82 29.00 23.25
CA GLU A 207 26.62 30.39 22.78
C GLU A 207 25.41 31.02 23.47
N ALA A 208 24.27 30.35 23.46
CA ALA A 208 23.04 30.82 24.11
C ALA A 208 23.24 31.02 25.62
N ALA A 209 24.06 30.20 26.29
CA ALA A 209 24.40 30.32 27.73
C ALA A 209 25.17 31.60 28.04
N SER A 210 25.79 32.27 27.08
CA SER A 210 26.51 33.53 27.27
C SER A 210 25.59 34.73 27.50
N PHE A 211 24.31 34.62 27.15
CA PHE A 211 23.32 35.68 27.40
C PHE A 211 22.74 35.57 28.82
N PRO A 212 22.33 36.69 29.43
CA PRO A 212 21.77 36.70 30.76
C PRO A 212 20.43 35.93 30.84
N PRO A 213 20.05 35.38 32.00
CA PRO A 213 18.73 34.80 32.20
C PRO A 213 17.60 35.80 31.91
N GLY A 214 16.58 35.38 31.12
CA GLY A 214 15.49 36.22 30.68
C GLY A 214 15.71 36.93 29.34
N ASP A 215 16.89 36.87 28.76
CA ASP A 215 17.16 37.34 27.40
C ASP A 215 16.61 36.31 26.39
N PRO A 216 15.82 36.72 25.39
CA PRO A 216 15.31 35.78 24.36
C PRO A 216 16.42 35.00 23.65
N ARG A 217 17.59 35.60 23.47
CA ARG A 217 18.75 34.95 22.80
C ARG A 217 19.34 33.78 23.62
N ARG A 218 18.86 33.58 24.84
CA ARG A 218 19.20 32.40 25.65
C ARG A 218 18.33 31.20 25.32
N GLN A 219 17.36 31.33 24.42
CA GLN A 219 16.47 30.27 23.97
C GLN A 219 16.98 29.62 22.69
N ILE A 220 16.71 28.34 22.55
CA ILE A 220 16.88 27.58 21.33
C ILE A 220 15.48 27.25 20.83
N ALA A 221 15.13 27.75 19.66
CA ALA A 221 13.87 27.40 19.01
C ALA A 221 14.00 26.04 18.32
N ILE A 222 13.03 25.16 18.57
CA ILE A 222 12.82 23.91 17.89
C ILE A 222 11.65 24.13 16.95
N VAL A 223 11.93 24.11 15.65
CA VAL A 223 10.98 24.39 14.59
C VAL A 223 10.64 23.07 13.87
N LEU A 224 9.37 22.83 13.68
CA LEU A 224 8.83 21.71 12.93
C LEU A 224 7.86 22.25 11.90
N ASP A 225 8.07 21.94 10.62
CA ASP A 225 7.20 22.34 9.52
C ASP A 225 6.77 23.83 9.59
N GLN A 226 7.76 24.72 9.66
CA GLN A 226 7.61 26.20 9.72
C GLN A 226 6.94 26.75 11.00
N MET A 227 6.71 25.92 12.02
CA MET A 227 6.14 26.34 13.29
C MET A 227 7.12 26.10 14.45
N VAL A 228 7.25 27.07 15.34
CA VAL A 228 8.04 26.86 16.56
C VAL A 228 7.23 26.03 17.55
N VAL A 229 7.63 24.76 17.71
CA VAL A 229 6.97 23.83 18.64
C VAL A 229 7.45 23.99 20.08
N SER A 230 8.69 24.46 20.26
CA SER A 230 9.27 24.69 21.59
C SER A 230 10.42 25.67 21.51
N ALA A 231 10.60 26.52 22.50
CA ALA A 231 11.73 27.44 22.59
C ALA A 231 12.29 27.48 24.03
N PRO A 232 12.87 26.37 24.52
CA PRO A 232 13.40 26.30 25.89
C PRO A 232 14.57 27.24 26.07
N ALA A 233 14.59 27.93 27.21
CA ALA A 233 15.75 28.71 27.63
C ALA A 233 16.85 27.79 28.19
N VAL A 234 18.09 28.00 27.78
CA VAL A 234 19.25 27.27 28.31
C VAL A 234 19.39 27.55 29.80
N ASN A 235 19.45 26.49 30.60
CA ASN A 235 19.49 26.59 32.06
C ASN A 235 20.69 27.46 32.51
N SER A 236 20.51 28.24 33.60
CA SER A 236 21.56 29.11 34.15
C SER A 236 22.80 28.37 34.65
N GLY A 237 22.68 27.06 34.91
CA GLY A 237 23.82 26.20 35.28
C GLY A 237 24.72 25.75 34.13
N VAL A 238 24.29 25.99 32.86
CA VAL A 238 25.10 25.64 31.69
C VAL A 238 26.22 26.68 31.53
N GLN A 239 27.46 26.18 31.37
CA GLN A 239 28.63 27.03 31.22
C GLN A 239 28.71 27.64 29.83
N PRO A 240 28.87 28.98 29.69
CA PRO A 240 29.11 29.64 28.42
C PRO A 240 30.33 29.04 27.71
N GLY A 241 30.18 28.77 26.40
CA GLY A 241 31.19 28.19 25.54
C GLY A 241 31.43 26.66 25.73
N VAL A 242 30.71 26.01 26.65
CA VAL A 242 30.75 24.54 26.83
C VAL A 242 29.42 23.91 26.41
N GLY A 243 28.30 24.53 26.77
CA GLY A 243 26.97 24.08 26.39
C GLY A 243 26.50 22.77 27.05
N ILE A 244 25.50 22.15 26.48
CA ILE A 244 24.89 20.88 26.89
C ILE A 244 25.57 19.73 26.13
N THR A 245 26.51 19.03 26.78
CA THR A 245 27.34 18.00 26.14
C THR A 245 26.72 16.60 26.12
N GLY A 246 25.52 16.43 26.66
CA GLY A 246 24.85 15.12 26.80
C GLY A 246 24.23 14.56 25.51
N GLY A 247 24.19 15.33 24.42
CA GLY A 247 23.59 14.91 23.15
C GLY A 247 22.10 14.64 23.25
N ARG A 248 21.41 15.27 24.21
CA ARG A 248 19.95 15.15 24.40
C ARG A 248 19.28 16.50 24.34
N ALA A 249 18.21 16.56 23.59
CA ALA A 249 17.26 17.67 23.56
C ALA A 249 15.88 17.21 24.00
N LEU A 250 15.06 18.12 24.52
CA LEU A 250 13.73 17.83 25.01
C LEU A 250 12.73 18.79 24.35
N ILE A 251 11.72 18.23 23.71
CA ILE A 251 10.58 18.98 23.15
C ILE A 251 9.40 18.77 24.09
N THR A 252 8.95 19.83 24.77
CA THR A 252 7.77 19.76 25.63
C THR A 252 6.52 19.84 24.77
N VAL A 253 5.62 18.86 24.90
CA VAL A 253 4.36 18.79 24.16
C VAL A 253 3.22 19.40 24.98
N GLY A 254 3.09 19.00 26.26
CA GLY A 254 2.07 19.55 27.15
C GLY A 254 1.63 18.57 28.23
N SER A 255 0.53 18.91 28.94
CA SER A 255 -0.02 18.12 30.05
C SER A 255 -1.53 17.83 29.89
N GLY A 256 -2.09 17.95 28.69
CA GLY A 256 -3.49 17.61 28.38
C GLY A 256 -3.73 16.09 28.34
N ASP A 257 -4.99 15.70 28.22
CA ASP A 257 -5.39 14.29 28.15
C ASP A 257 -4.80 13.61 26.89
N ASP A 258 -4.64 14.34 25.79
CA ASP A 258 -4.10 13.86 24.52
C ASP A 258 -2.56 14.01 24.40
N ALA A 259 -1.92 14.72 25.35
CA ALA A 259 -0.48 15.05 25.27
C ALA A 259 0.43 13.83 25.21
N GLN A 260 0.05 12.70 25.83
CA GLN A 260 0.78 11.44 25.72
C GLN A 260 0.81 10.95 24.26
N GLN A 261 -0.33 11.05 23.61
CA GLN A 261 -0.54 10.59 22.26
C GLN A 261 0.19 11.50 21.27
N GLU A 262 0.04 12.82 21.43
CA GLU A 262 0.74 13.83 20.64
C GLU A 262 2.27 13.67 20.75
N ALA A 263 2.78 13.40 21.96
CA ALA A 263 4.19 13.13 22.14
C ALA A 263 4.66 11.83 21.46
N ALA A 264 3.81 10.80 21.43
CA ALA A 264 4.12 9.56 20.74
C ALA A 264 4.14 9.75 19.22
N ASP A 265 3.20 10.50 18.67
CA ASP A 265 3.10 10.79 17.24
C ASP A 265 4.25 11.67 16.77
N LEU A 266 4.56 12.71 17.53
CA LEU A 266 5.73 13.57 17.26
C LEU A 266 7.04 12.77 17.31
N ALA A 267 7.21 11.92 18.33
CA ALA A 267 8.40 11.08 18.46
C ALA A 267 8.55 10.14 17.24
N LEU A 268 7.45 9.60 16.75
CA LEU A 268 7.44 8.72 15.59
C LEU A 268 7.86 9.46 14.31
N ILE A 269 7.31 10.64 14.04
CA ILE A 269 7.67 11.47 12.89
C ILE A 269 9.16 11.83 12.94
N LEU A 270 9.66 12.24 14.12
CA LEU A 270 11.06 12.65 14.28
C LEU A 270 12.04 11.48 14.23
N ARG A 271 11.63 10.28 14.65
CA ARG A 271 12.44 9.06 14.58
C ARG A 271 12.71 8.62 13.15
N TYR A 272 11.69 8.64 12.28
CA TYR A 272 11.80 8.19 10.89
C TYR A 272 12.25 9.28 9.93
N GLY A 273 12.33 10.53 10.41
CA GLY A 273 12.88 11.65 9.67
C GLY A 273 11.87 12.40 8.80
N SER A 274 12.38 13.48 8.19
CA SER A 274 11.58 14.35 7.32
C SER A 274 11.40 13.77 5.94
N LEU A 275 10.23 14.03 5.34
CA LEU A 275 10.01 13.80 3.92
C LEU A 275 10.88 14.78 3.11
N PRO A 276 11.55 14.30 2.06
CA PRO A 276 12.39 15.17 1.23
C PRO A 276 11.58 16.10 0.33
N VAL A 277 10.25 15.89 0.28
CA VAL A 277 9.31 16.65 -0.54
C VAL A 277 8.09 16.98 0.30
N GLU A 278 7.56 18.17 0.14
CA GLU A 278 6.28 18.58 0.72
C GLU A 278 5.14 18.06 -0.15
N PHE A 279 4.16 17.40 0.48
CA PHE A 279 3.01 16.82 -0.21
C PHE A 279 1.73 17.55 0.15
N GLU A 280 0.91 17.84 -0.86
CA GLU A 280 -0.46 18.30 -0.66
C GLU A 280 -1.42 17.10 -0.64
N ILE A 281 -2.37 17.10 0.30
CA ILE A 281 -3.44 16.11 0.33
C ILE A 281 -4.47 16.48 -0.73
N SER A 282 -4.43 15.79 -1.87
CA SER A 282 -5.33 16.05 -3.01
C SER A 282 -6.69 15.39 -2.85
N ALA A 283 -6.75 14.23 -2.20
CA ALA A 283 -8.01 13.53 -1.92
C ALA A 283 -7.88 12.58 -0.74
N VAL A 284 -8.96 12.44 0.02
CA VAL A 284 -9.12 11.40 1.05
C VAL A 284 -10.37 10.61 0.71
N GLN A 285 -10.22 9.31 0.52
CA GLN A 285 -11.32 8.39 0.25
C GLN A 285 -11.47 7.41 1.42
N LYS A 286 -12.62 7.44 2.05
CA LYS A 286 -12.96 6.58 3.18
C LYS A 286 -13.89 5.46 2.73
N VAL A 287 -13.52 4.23 3.06
CA VAL A 287 -14.34 3.04 2.83
C VAL A 287 -14.71 2.41 4.16
N SER A 288 -16.02 2.33 4.43
CA SER A 288 -16.49 1.71 5.67
C SER A 288 -16.20 0.19 5.66
N GLY A 289 -15.66 -0.34 6.76
CA GLY A 289 -15.41 -1.77 6.92
C GLY A 289 -16.66 -2.64 6.78
N THR A 290 -17.84 -2.14 7.16
CA THR A 290 -19.11 -2.84 6.96
C THR A 290 -19.49 -2.96 5.47
N LEU A 291 -19.30 -1.90 4.69
CA LEU A 291 -19.53 -1.92 3.24
C LEU A 291 -18.54 -2.84 2.53
N GLY A 292 -17.29 -2.89 2.98
CA GLY A 292 -16.28 -3.79 2.45
C GLY A 292 -16.66 -5.26 2.70
N ALA A 293 -17.02 -5.62 3.93
CA ALA A 293 -17.46 -6.97 4.28
C ALA A 293 -18.71 -7.41 3.51
N ASP A 294 -19.71 -6.53 3.37
CA ASP A 294 -20.93 -6.79 2.58
C ASP A 294 -20.58 -7.01 1.10
N SER A 295 -19.66 -6.20 0.55
CA SER A 295 -19.17 -6.32 -0.82
C SER A 295 -18.42 -7.64 -1.06
N LEU A 296 -17.58 -8.05 -0.12
CA LEU A 296 -16.87 -9.33 -0.16
C LEU A 296 -17.87 -10.49 -0.14
N GLN A 297 -18.83 -10.47 0.77
CA GLN A 297 -19.85 -11.51 0.87
C GLN A 297 -20.71 -11.57 -0.41
N ALA A 298 -21.12 -10.43 -0.96
CA ALA A 298 -21.85 -10.35 -2.21
C ALA A 298 -21.00 -10.89 -3.38
N GLY A 299 -19.73 -10.52 -3.48
CA GLY A 299 -18.81 -11.01 -4.50
C GLY A 299 -18.60 -12.52 -4.45
N ILE A 300 -18.35 -13.09 -3.26
CA ILE A 300 -18.23 -14.55 -3.07
C ILE A 300 -19.55 -15.25 -3.45
N THR A 301 -20.68 -14.72 -2.99
CA THR A 301 -22.00 -15.31 -3.29
C THR A 301 -22.28 -15.30 -4.78
N ALA A 302 -22.04 -14.17 -5.47
CA ALA A 302 -22.20 -14.05 -6.91
C ALA A 302 -21.27 -15.00 -7.68
N GLY A 303 -20.00 -15.10 -7.26
CA GLY A 303 -19.02 -16.01 -7.84
C GLY A 303 -19.43 -17.48 -7.71
N LEU A 304 -19.88 -17.90 -6.52
CA LEU A 304 -20.36 -19.26 -6.29
C LEU A 304 -21.64 -19.57 -7.08
N LEU A 305 -22.61 -18.66 -7.11
CA LEU A 305 -23.82 -18.83 -7.93
C LEU A 305 -23.49 -18.92 -9.41
N GLY A 306 -22.59 -18.06 -9.89
CA GLY A 306 -22.11 -18.12 -11.28
C GLY A 306 -21.46 -19.45 -11.61
N LEU A 307 -20.58 -19.95 -10.73
CA LEU A 307 -19.89 -21.24 -10.90
C LEU A 307 -20.90 -22.41 -10.93
N VAL A 308 -21.88 -22.41 -10.02
CA VAL A 308 -22.94 -23.43 -9.98
C VAL A 308 -23.77 -23.40 -11.26
N LEU A 309 -24.15 -22.21 -11.73
CA LEU A 309 -24.91 -22.06 -12.97
C LEU A 309 -24.13 -22.59 -14.18
N VAL A 310 -22.86 -22.23 -14.30
CA VAL A 310 -21.95 -22.73 -15.34
C VAL A 310 -21.83 -24.25 -15.27
N ALA A 311 -21.64 -24.81 -14.06
CA ALA A 311 -21.55 -26.25 -13.87
C ALA A 311 -22.83 -26.99 -14.32
N ILE A 312 -24.00 -26.45 -13.99
CA ILE A 312 -25.30 -26.99 -14.45
C ILE A 312 -25.40 -26.99 -15.98
N VAL A 313 -25.06 -25.85 -16.59
CA VAL A 313 -25.12 -25.70 -18.07
C VAL A 313 -24.15 -26.68 -18.73
N LEU A 314 -22.91 -26.76 -18.29
CA LEU A 314 -21.93 -27.69 -18.83
C LEU A 314 -22.34 -29.15 -18.65
N MET A 315 -22.93 -29.52 -17.50
CA MET A 315 -23.42 -30.86 -17.26
C MET A 315 -24.61 -31.22 -18.17
N MET A 316 -25.54 -30.30 -18.35
CA MET A 316 -26.72 -30.51 -19.22
C MET A 316 -26.31 -30.67 -20.68
N ILE A 317 -25.38 -29.85 -21.18
CA ILE A 317 -25.01 -29.84 -22.60
C ILE A 317 -23.97 -30.90 -22.94
N TYR A 318 -22.94 -31.07 -22.08
CA TYR A 318 -21.76 -31.88 -22.36
C TYR A 318 -21.66 -33.17 -21.55
N ARG A 319 -22.57 -33.41 -20.60
CA ARG A 319 -22.69 -34.65 -19.83
C ARG A 319 -21.32 -35.05 -19.19
N SER A 320 -20.69 -36.13 -19.61
CA SER A 320 -19.41 -36.60 -19.06
C SER A 320 -18.22 -35.64 -19.30
N LEU A 321 -18.20 -34.93 -20.43
CA LEU A 321 -17.23 -33.86 -20.67
C LEU A 321 -17.46 -32.68 -19.71
N GLY A 322 -18.71 -32.40 -19.36
CA GLY A 322 -19.07 -31.41 -18.37
C GLY A 322 -18.47 -31.70 -16.99
N LEU A 323 -18.40 -32.98 -16.60
CA LEU A 323 -17.75 -33.37 -15.34
C LEU A 323 -16.24 -33.03 -15.35
N ILE A 324 -15.56 -33.24 -16.49
CA ILE A 324 -14.14 -32.85 -16.63
C ILE A 324 -13.98 -31.34 -16.49
N ALA A 325 -14.86 -30.55 -17.09
CA ALA A 325 -14.81 -29.10 -16.98
C ALA A 325 -15.07 -28.63 -15.54
N ILE A 326 -16.02 -29.22 -14.82
CA ILE A 326 -16.28 -28.90 -13.41
C ILE A 326 -15.04 -29.17 -12.53
N VAL A 327 -14.42 -30.35 -12.67
CA VAL A 327 -13.18 -30.65 -11.97
C VAL A 327 -12.08 -29.68 -12.39
N GLY A 328 -11.96 -29.32 -13.66
CA GLY A 328 -11.02 -28.31 -14.15
C GLY A 328 -11.24 -26.92 -13.53
N LEU A 329 -12.49 -26.50 -13.36
CA LEU A 329 -12.82 -25.25 -12.67
C LEU A 329 -12.44 -25.29 -11.17
N THR A 330 -12.55 -26.44 -10.49
CA THR A 330 -12.03 -26.56 -9.11
C THR A 330 -10.52 -26.50 -9.06
N VAL A 331 -9.81 -27.08 -10.04
CA VAL A 331 -8.35 -26.96 -10.19
C VAL A 331 -7.95 -25.51 -10.43
N PHE A 332 -8.67 -24.80 -11.31
CA PHE A 332 -8.49 -23.39 -11.60
C PHE A 332 -8.64 -22.54 -10.33
N GLY A 333 -9.75 -22.67 -9.62
CA GLY A 333 -10.01 -21.93 -8.39
C GLY A 333 -8.96 -22.24 -7.30
N SER A 334 -8.57 -23.51 -7.15
CA SER A 334 -7.54 -23.90 -6.17
C SER A 334 -6.18 -23.29 -6.46
N LEU A 335 -5.73 -23.30 -7.72
CA LEU A 335 -4.47 -22.67 -8.12
C LEU A 335 -4.55 -21.16 -7.98
N LEU A 336 -5.67 -20.53 -8.34
CA LEU A 336 -5.86 -19.11 -8.23
C LEU A 336 -5.78 -18.63 -6.77
N ILE A 337 -6.50 -19.28 -5.84
CA ILE A 337 -6.43 -18.96 -4.41
C ILE A 337 -5.02 -19.18 -3.88
N THR A 338 -4.35 -20.25 -4.27
CA THR A 338 -2.96 -20.52 -3.89
C THR A 338 -2.02 -19.41 -4.36
N ILE A 339 -2.16 -18.95 -5.61
CA ILE A 339 -1.33 -17.87 -6.17
C ILE A 339 -1.59 -16.57 -5.44
N PHE A 340 -2.86 -16.17 -5.25
CA PHE A 340 -3.17 -14.94 -4.53
C PHE A 340 -2.72 -14.98 -3.07
N GLY A 341 -2.81 -16.13 -2.39
CA GLY A 341 -2.28 -16.30 -1.04
C GLY A 341 -0.77 -16.11 -0.98
N LEU A 342 -0.03 -16.83 -1.84
CA LEU A 342 1.44 -16.76 -1.85
C LEU A 342 1.99 -15.40 -2.29
N PHE A 343 1.42 -14.82 -3.36
CA PHE A 343 1.85 -13.50 -3.82
C PHE A 343 1.39 -12.38 -2.89
N GLY A 344 0.27 -12.57 -2.19
CA GLY A 344 -0.13 -11.70 -1.10
C GLY A 344 0.94 -11.63 -0.01
N GLU A 345 1.46 -12.80 0.42
CA GLU A 345 2.49 -12.88 1.46
C GLU A 345 3.85 -12.35 1.01
N TRP A 346 4.25 -12.59 -0.25
CA TRP A 346 5.61 -12.25 -0.72
C TRP A 346 5.73 -10.86 -1.32
N GLN A 347 4.69 -10.36 -1.95
CA GLN A 347 4.72 -9.12 -2.74
C GLN A 347 3.60 -8.14 -2.37
N GLY A 348 2.86 -8.41 -1.29
CA GLY A 348 1.76 -7.54 -0.88
C GLY A 348 0.59 -7.48 -1.87
N LEU A 349 0.42 -8.52 -2.73
CA LEU A 349 -0.67 -8.52 -3.71
C LEU A 349 -2.03 -8.61 -3.02
N THR A 350 -2.82 -7.53 -3.09
CA THR A 350 -4.14 -7.46 -2.48
C THR A 350 -5.24 -7.82 -3.46
N LEU A 351 -6.26 -8.54 -2.97
CA LEU A 351 -7.46 -8.87 -3.70
C LEU A 351 -8.52 -7.79 -3.49
N THR A 352 -8.78 -6.99 -4.53
CA THR A 352 -9.78 -5.93 -4.53
C THR A 352 -11.15 -6.43 -5.00
N LEU A 353 -12.23 -5.67 -4.79
CA LEU A 353 -13.56 -5.98 -5.32
C LEU A 353 -13.53 -6.08 -6.86
N ALA A 354 -12.80 -5.18 -7.51
CA ALA A 354 -12.57 -5.24 -8.95
C ALA A 354 -11.77 -6.50 -9.34
N GLY A 355 -10.80 -6.92 -8.50
CA GLY A 355 -10.06 -8.17 -8.68
C GLY A 355 -10.97 -9.40 -8.60
N ILE A 356 -11.90 -9.46 -7.64
CA ILE A 356 -12.93 -10.53 -7.55
C ILE A 356 -13.78 -10.54 -8.82
N THR A 357 -14.19 -9.37 -9.32
CA THR A 357 -14.93 -9.26 -10.57
C THR A 357 -14.12 -9.83 -11.75
N GLY A 358 -12.82 -9.54 -11.81
CA GLY A 358 -11.89 -10.12 -12.80
C GLY A 358 -11.84 -11.64 -12.73
N ILE A 359 -11.81 -12.21 -11.53
CA ILE A 359 -11.86 -13.67 -11.32
C ILE A 359 -13.18 -14.25 -11.81
N ILE A 360 -14.31 -13.63 -11.50
CA ILE A 360 -15.63 -14.10 -11.96
C ILE A 360 -15.73 -14.09 -13.50
N VAL A 361 -15.25 -13.01 -14.13
CA VAL A 361 -15.18 -12.92 -15.61
C VAL A 361 -14.28 -14.02 -16.17
N SER A 362 -13.16 -14.30 -15.53
CA SER A 362 -12.21 -15.35 -15.99
C SER A 362 -12.82 -16.76 -15.94
N VAL A 363 -13.74 -17.04 -15.01
CA VAL A 363 -14.50 -18.31 -15.01
C VAL A 363 -15.31 -18.45 -16.32
N GLY A 364 -15.87 -17.34 -16.84
CA GLY A 364 -16.53 -17.31 -18.15
C GLY A 364 -15.56 -17.64 -19.28
N ILE A 365 -14.39 -17.01 -19.33
CA ILE A 365 -13.34 -17.22 -20.35
C ILE A 365 -12.87 -18.69 -20.32
N THR A 366 -12.56 -19.22 -19.13
CA THR A 366 -12.18 -20.62 -18.96
C THR A 366 -13.26 -21.57 -19.42
N THR A 367 -14.54 -21.24 -19.18
CA THR A 367 -15.68 -22.03 -19.66
C THR A 367 -15.76 -22.03 -21.18
N ASP A 368 -15.54 -20.90 -21.84
CA ASP A 368 -15.48 -20.80 -23.29
C ASP A 368 -14.38 -21.68 -23.88
N SER A 369 -13.22 -21.75 -23.24
CA SER A 369 -12.12 -22.65 -23.63
C SER A 369 -12.55 -24.12 -23.63
N TYR A 370 -13.32 -24.55 -22.61
CA TYR A 370 -13.89 -25.91 -22.59
C TYR A 370 -14.89 -26.12 -23.73
N ILE A 371 -15.78 -25.17 -23.94
CA ILE A 371 -16.82 -25.25 -25.00
C ILE A 371 -16.16 -25.37 -26.36
N VAL A 372 -15.20 -24.51 -26.68
CA VAL A 372 -14.47 -24.56 -27.98
C VAL A 372 -13.80 -25.93 -28.18
N TYR A 373 -13.18 -26.47 -27.17
CA TYR A 373 -12.53 -27.77 -27.27
C TYR A 373 -13.56 -28.92 -27.46
N PHE A 374 -14.61 -28.91 -26.65
CA PHE A 374 -15.64 -29.97 -26.72
C PHE A 374 -16.41 -29.95 -28.03
N GLU A 375 -16.73 -28.79 -28.57
CA GLU A 375 -17.40 -28.69 -29.88
C GLU A 375 -16.47 -29.16 -31.01
N ARG A 376 -15.15 -28.91 -30.92
CA ARG A 376 -14.20 -29.46 -31.90
C ARG A 376 -14.11 -30.98 -31.83
N ILE A 377 -14.17 -31.57 -30.65
CA ILE A 377 -14.25 -33.03 -30.53
C ILE A 377 -15.53 -33.55 -31.17
N LYS A 378 -16.70 -32.99 -30.87
CA LYS A 378 -17.98 -33.37 -31.41
C LYS A 378 -18.02 -33.24 -32.96
N GLU A 379 -17.48 -32.15 -33.49
CA GLU A 379 -17.37 -31.91 -34.93
C GLU A 379 -16.56 -33.03 -35.62
N ASN A 380 -15.38 -33.36 -35.05
CA ASN A 380 -14.53 -34.41 -35.61
C ASN A 380 -15.19 -35.81 -35.55
N ILE A 381 -15.88 -36.13 -34.44
CA ILE A 381 -16.63 -37.41 -34.32
C ILE A 381 -17.77 -37.47 -35.32
N ARG A 382 -18.53 -36.37 -35.48
CA ARG A 382 -19.60 -36.29 -36.52
C ARG A 382 -19.05 -36.44 -37.94
N GLY A 383 -17.77 -36.00 -38.13
CA GLY A 383 -17.03 -36.18 -39.37
C GLY A 383 -16.51 -37.64 -39.62
N GLY A 384 -16.77 -38.57 -38.69
CA GLY A 384 -16.43 -40.00 -38.82
C GLY A 384 -15.04 -40.34 -38.22
N MET A 385 -14.39 -39.47 -37.50
CA MET A 385 -13.15 -39.78 -36.80
C MET A 385 -13.40 -40.66 -35.58
N ASP A 386 -12.47 -41.54 -35.27
CA ASP A 386 -12.46 -42.30 -34.02
C ASP A 386 -12.35 -41.33 -32.82
N VAL A 387 -12.97 -41.71 -31.69
CA VAL A 387 -13.05 -40.82 -30.49
C VAL A 387 -11.66 -40.43 -30.01
N SER A 388 -10.71 -41.35 -29.98
CA SER A 388 -9.34 -41.06 -29.51
C SER A 388 -8.62 -40.08 -30.43
N GLU A 389 -8.77 -40.27 -31.76
CA GLU A 389 -8.19 -39.38 -32.77
C GLU A 389 -8.86 -38.01 -32.75
N ALA A 390 -10.20 -37.99 -32.63
CA ALA A 390 -10.99 -36.76 -32.54
C ALA A 390 -10.60 -35.86 -31.38
N VAL A 391 -10.22 -36.46 -30.24
CA VAL A 391 -9.72 -35.75 -29.04
C VAL A 391 -8.38 -35.10 -29.31
N ASP A 392 -7.40 -35.82 -29.87
CA ASP A 392 -6.04 -35.29 -30.10
C ASP A 392 -6.04 -34.23 -31.23
N VAL A 393 -6.72 -34.47 -32.33
CA VAL A 393 -6.87 -33.52 -33.45
C VAL A 393 -7.73 -32.29 -33.02
N GLY A 394 -8.81 -32.54 -32.28
CA GLY A 394 -9.68 -31.49 -31.74
C GLY A 394 -8.90 -30.57 -30.79
N PHE A 395 -8.05 -31.13 -29.91
CA PHE A 395 -7.20 -30.32 -29.03
C PHE A 395 -6.25 -29.44 -29.83
N ALA A 396 -5.56 -29.95 -30.83
CA ALA A 396 -4.57 -29.18 -31.59
C ALA A 396 -5.19 -27.96 -32.29
N LYS A 397 -6.43 -28.11 -32.80
CA LYS A 397 -7.19 -27.03 -33.43
C LYS A 397 -7.74 -26.05 -32.38
N ALA A 398 -8.40 -26.56 -31.33
CA ALA A 398 -9.01 -25.75 -30.29
C ALA A 398 -7.95 -24.93 -29.53
N PHE A 399 -6.80 -25.53 -29.18
CA PHE A 399 -5.76 -24.86 -28.44
C PHE A 399 -5.18 -23.64 -29.17
N ARG A 400 -5.11 -23.65 -30.49
CA ARG A 400 -4.70 -22.46 -31.27
C ARG A 400 -5.72 -21.34 -31.12
N THR A 401 -7.02 -21.68 -31.19
CA THR A 401 -8.10 -20.68 -31.03
C THR A 401 -8.11 -20.10 -29.62
N ILE A 402 -8.00 -20.96 -28.59
CA ILE A 402 -7.89 -20.57 -27.17
C ILE A 402 -6.69 -19.63 -26.97
N LEU A 403 -5.51 -20.04 -27.42
CA LEU A 403 -4.30 -19.25 -27.28
C LEU A 403 -4.41 -17.87 -27.94
N THR A 404 -5.07 -17.80 -29.12
CA THR A 404 -5.29 -16.51 -29.79
C THR A 404 -6.25 -15.61 -28.99
N ALA A 405 -7.36 -16.15 -28.48
CA ALA A 405 -8.32 -15.42 -27.66
C ALA A 405 -7.66 -14.94 -26.34
N ASP A 406 -6.97 -15.82 -25.65
CA ASP A 406 -6.27 -15.52 -24.40
C ASP A 406 -5.14 -14.50 -24.58
N THR A 407 -4.44 -14.53 -25.73
CA THR A 407 -3.44 -13.51 -26.06
C THR A 407 -4.07 -12.12 -26.12
N VAL A 408 -5.26 -12.00 -26.73
CA VAL A 408 -5.99 -10.71 -26.79
C VAL A 408 -6.39 -10.27 -25.37
N SER A 409 -6.89 -11.19 -24.54
CA SER A 409 -7.23 -10.90 -23.14
C SER A 409 -6.01 -10.49 -22.32
N LEU A 410 -4.86 -11.15 -22.50
CA LEU A 410 -3.59 -10.80 -21.84
C LEU A 410 -3.07 -9.43 -22.28
N LEU A 411 -3.18 -9.09 -23.58
CA LEU A 411 -2.81 -7.76 -24.05
C LEU A 411 -3.70 -6.68 -23.44
N ALA A 412 -5.01 -6.93 -23.35
CA ALA A 412 -5.94 -6.00 -22.70
C ALA A 412 -5.63 -5.85 -21.20
N ALA A 413 -5.41 -6.97 -20.51
CA ALA A 413 -5.01 -6.96 -19.09
C ALA A 413 -3.66 -6.24 -18.89
N GLY A 414 -2.67 -6.49 -19.74
CA GLY A 414 -1.37 -5.82 -19.69
C GLY A 414 -1.47 -4.30 -19.91
N LEU A 415 -2.29 -3.87 -20.88
CA LEU A 415 -2.53 -2.44 -21.13
C LEU A 415 -3.23 -1.78 -19.94
N LEU A 416 -4.26 -2.44 -19.38
CA LEU A 416 -4.94 -1.94 -18.18
C LEU A 416 -3.99 -1.88 -16.98
N PHE A 417 -3.13 -2.89 -16.80
CA PHE A 417 -2.13 -2.89 -15.72
C PHE A 417 -1.15 -1.72 -15.84
N ALA A 418 -0.73 -1.38 -17.06
CA ALA A 418 0.24 -0.31 -17.29
C ALA A 418 -0.35 1.10 -17.16
N LEU A 419 -1.64 1.27 -17.52
CA LEU A 419 -2.28 2.60 -17.57
C LEU A 419 -3.21 2.88 -16.39
N ALA A 420 -3.72 1.84 -15.72
CA ALA A 420 -4.71 2.02 -14.66
C ALA A 420 -4.05 2.14 -13.28
N VAL A 421 -4.77 2.81 -12.39
CA VAL A 421 -4.41 2.97 -10.98
C VAL A 421 -5.49 2.38 -10.07
N GLY A 422 -5.15 2.09 -8.82
CA GLY A 422 -6.08 1.62 -7.80
C GLY A 422 -6.81 0.33 -8.17
N ALA A 423 -8.13 0.29 -7.94
CA ALA A 423 -8.95 -0.91 -8.10
C ALA A 423 -8.92 -1.52 -9.52
N VAL A 424 -8.80 -0.69 -10.57
CA VAL A 424 -8.75 -1.17 -11.97
C VAL A 424 -7.46 -1.96 -12.23
N LYS A 425 -6.36 -1.58 -11.60
CA LYS A 425 -5.09 -2.33 -11.66
C LYS A 425 -5.24 -3.72 -11.02
N GLY A 426 -5.98 -3.83 -9.90
CA GLY A 426 -6.33 -5.11 -9.27
C GLY A 426 -7.15 -6.02 -10.18
N PHE A 427 -8.14 -5.45 -10.93
CA PHE A 427 -8.89 -6.19 -11.96
C PHE A 427 -7.95 -6.74 -13.05
N ALA A 428 -7.05 -5.89 -13.57
CA ALA A 428 -6.11 -6.26 -14.63
C ALA A 428 -5.17 -7.39 -14.21
N ILE A 429 -4.62 -7.33 -12.99
CA ILE A 429 -3.77 -8.38 -12.43
C ILE A 429 -4.55 -9.70 -12.31
N SER A 430 -5.75 -9.66 -11.74
CA SER A 430 -6.58 -10.84 -11.54
C SER A 430 -6.95 -11.50 -12.87
N LEU A 431 -7.36 -10.69 -13.86
CA LEU A 431 -7.68 -11.16 -15.21
C LEU A 431 -6.44 -11.77 -15.89
N GLY A 432 -5.28 -11.12 -15.77
CA GLY A 432 -4.02 -11.59 -16.37
C GLY A 432 -3.56 -12.93 -15.78
N ILE A 433 -3.51 -13.04 -14.45
CA ILE A 433 -3.14 -14.29 -13.76
C ILE A 433 -4.12 -15.40 -14.13
N ALA A 434 -5.42 -15.13 -14.10
CA ALA A 434 -6.45 -16.11 -14.42
C ALA A 434 -6.37 -16.59 -15.89
N THR A 435 -6.10 -15.69 -16.84
CA THR A 435 -5.91 -16.05 -18.25
C THR A 435 -4.65 -16.91 -18.46
N LEU A 436 -3.54 -16.61 -17.79
CA LEU A 436 -2.35 -17.46 -17.82
C LEU A 436 -2.63 -18.85 -17.24
N LEU A 437 -3.42 -18.93 -16.17
CA LEU A 437 -3.85 -20.18 -15.58
C LEU A 437 -4.75 -20.98 -16.54
N ASP A 438 -5.64 -20.31 -17.29
CA ASP A 438 -6.50 -20.99 -18.27
C ASP A 438 -5.68 -21.69 -19.34
N ILE A 439 -4.72 -21.00 -19.95
CA ILE A 439 -3.78 -21.59 -20.92
C ILE A 439 -3.04 -22.78 -20.30
N PHE A 440 -2.55 -22.63 -19.08
CA PHE A 440 -1.83 -23.67 -18.37
C PHE A 440 -2.72 -24.91 -18.13
N ILE A 441 -3.94 -24.72 -17.64
CA ILE A 441 -4.89 -25.80 -17.33
C ILE A 441 -5.37 -26.48 -18.62
N ALA A 442 -5.69 -25.72 -19.65
CA ALA A 442 -6.08 -26.27 -20.95
C ALA A 442 -4.99 -27.23 -21.48
N ARG A 443 -3.72 -26.85 -21.38
CA ARG A 443 -2.58 -27.62 -21.85
C ARG A 443 -2.24 -28.82 -20.98
N THR A 444 -2.35 -28.68 -19.66
CA THR A 444 -1.85 -29.65 -18.69
C THR A 444 -2.92 -30.58 -18.14
N TYR A 445 -4.05 -30.03 -17.71
CA TYR A 445 -5.17 -30.79 -17.14
C TYR A 445 -6.14 -31.26 -18.23
N THR A 446 -6.77 -30.34 -18.96
CA THR A 446 -7.93 -30.62 -19.83
C THR A 446 -7.58 -31.64 -20.90
N ARG A 447 -6.46 -31.45 -21.60
CA ARG A 447 -5.99 -32.40 -22.62
C ARG A 447 -5.83 -33.82 -22.09
N ARG A 448 -5.26 -33.96 -20.87
CA ARG A 448 -5.02 -35.28 -20.25
C ARG A 448 -6.30 -35.94 -19.78
N ALA A 449 -7.16 -35.16 -19.11
CA ALA A 449 -8.41 -35.64 -18.54
C ALA A 449 -9.36 -36.14 -19.65
N VAL A 450 -9.55 -35.35 -20.72
CA VAL A 450 -10.37 -35.74 -21.86
C VAL A 450 -9.77 -36.93 -22.60
N GLY A 451 -8.44 -36.95 -22.79
CA GLY A 451 -7.77 -38.08 -23.44
C GLY A 451 -7.89 -39.40 -22.65
N LEU A 452 -7.80 -39.36 -21.31
CA LEU A 452 -8.04 -40.54 -20.49
C LEU A 452 -9.49 -41.00 -20.52
N MET A 453 -10.45 -40.05 -20.53
CA MET A 453 -11.87 -40.39 -20.62
C MET A 453 -12.18 -41.08 -21.97
N ALA A 454 -11.57 -40.66 -23.07
CA ALA A 454 -11.74 -41.24 -24.37
C ALA A 454 -11.29 -42.70 -24.41
N GLU A 455 -10.26 -43.08 -23.62
CA GLU A 455 -9.71 -44.47 -23.51
C GLU A 455 -10.55 -45.36 -22.59
N THR A 456 -11.56 -44.84 -21.90
CA THR A 456 -12.43 -45.59 -20.97
C THR A 456 -13.77 -45.95 -21.61
N SER A 457 -14.53 -46.87 -21.00
CA SER A 457 -15.91 -47.21 -21.37
C SER A 457 -16.87 -46.00 -21.32
N LEU A 458 -16.52 -44.93 -20.67
CA LEU A 458 -17.24 -43.66 -20.66
C LEU A 458 -17.13 -42.93 -22.01
N GLY A 459 -16.07 -43.17 -22.79
CA GLY A 459 -15.92 -42.62 -24.15
C GLY A 459 -16.65 -43.39 -25.22
N SER A 460 -16.92 -44.70 -25.04
CA SER A 460 -17.45 -45.62 -26.06
C SER A 460 -18.98 -45.68 -26.16
N GLY A 461 -19.74 -45.00 -25.30
CA GLY A 461 -21.19 -45.23 -25.18
C GLY A 461 -22.11 -44.02 -25.51
N GLY A 462 -21.81 -43.17 -26.50
CA GLY A 462 -22.65 -41.99 -26.80
C GLY A 462 -22.69 -40.95 -25.70
N ARG A 463 -21.91 -41.14 -24.62
CA ARG A 463 -21.84 -40.26 -23.45
C ARG A 463 -21.05 -38.96 -23.70
N PHE A 464 -20.36 -38.86 -24.84
CA PHE A 464 -19.79 -37.62 -25.36
C PHE A 464 -20.84 -36.66 -25.93
N SER A 465 -22.15 -36.94 -25.70
CA SER A 465 -23.24 -36.11 -26.19
C SER A 465 -23.32 -36.01 -27.72
N VAL A 466 -22.83 -37.06 -28.43
CA VAL A 466 -22.96 -37.16 -29.89
C VAL A 466 -23.99 -38.24 -30.17
N GLU A 467 -25.22 -37.79 -30.56
CA GLU A 467 -26.23 -38.71 -31.04
C GLU A 467 -25.74 -39.32 -32.35
N GLY A 468 -25.67 -40.66 -32.41
CA GLY A 468 -25.34 -41.39 -33.62
C GLY A 468 -23.91 -41.98 -33.73
N ALA A 469 -23.02 -41.79 -32.75
CA ALA A 469 -21.68 -42.38 -32.74
C ALA A 469 -21.62 -43.82 -32.14
N ALA A 470 -22.73 -44.52 -32.08
CA ALA A 470 -22.77 -45.94 -31.72
C ALA A 470 -22.89 -46.78 -33.00
N LYS A 471 -21.80 -47.06 -33.66
CA LYS A 471 -21.62 -48.25 -34.51
C LYS A 471 -20.29 -48.90 -34.17
#